data_633e0ae7e95e04302441f213f7277194
#
_entry.id   633e0ae7e95e04302441f213f7277194
#
_cell.length_a   1.000
_cell.length_b   1.000
_cell.length_c   1.000
_cell.angle_alpha   90.00
_cell.angle_beta   90.00
_cell.angle_gamma   90.00
#
_symmetry.space_group_name_H-M   'P 1'
#
loop_
_entity.id
_entity.type
_entity.pdbx_description
1 polymer ?
#
loop_
_entity_poly.entity_id
_entity_poly.type
_entity_poly.pdbx_seq_one_letter_code
_entity_poly.pdbx_strand_id
1 'polypeptide(L)'
;ADENQLAGFCEHASRLLRGSRRISLLADFLAQRYGLQKTLREWVAKTPVAHATMLMGKGLFDEQQSGFVGTYSGIASAPQTREAIENADTIICIGTRFTDTITAGFTQHLAREKTIEIQPFAVRVGDHWFSGVPMDKALAALMTLSAPLAAEWATPQVVAPEAEEGAEGELTQKNFWAT
;
A
#
# COMPACT_ATOMS: atom_id res chain seq x y z
N ALA A 1 -16.03 11.98 -14.56
CA ALA A 1 -14.66 12.27 -14.14
C ALA A 1 -14.18 13.54 -14.82
N ASP A 2 -13.42 14.34 -14.09
CA ASP A 2 -12.79 15.52 -14.64
C ASP A 2 -11.54 15.09 -15.39
N GLU A 3 -11.59 15.16 -16.72
CA GLU A 3 -10.50 14.64 -17.54
C GLU A 3 -9.22 15.46 -17.41
N ASN A 4 -9.35 16.77 -17.19
CA ASN A 4 -8.17 17.61 -16.97
C ASN A 4 -7.48 17.25 -15.66
N GLN A 5 -8.27 17.00 -14.63
CA GLN A 5 -7.71 16.60 -13.34
C GLN A 5 -7.08 15.21 -13.43
N LEU A 6 -7.73 14.30 -14.13
CA LEU A 6 -7.20 12.97 -14.33
C LEU A 6 -5.87 13.02 -15.10
N ALA A 7 -5.81 13.84 -16.15
CA ALA A 7 -4.58 13.98 -16.93
C ALA A 7 -3.45 14.55 -16.08
N GLY A 8 -3.74 15.55 -15.24
CA GLY A 8 -2.74 16.10 -14.32
C GLY A 8 -2.25 15.05 -13.33
N PHE A 9 -3.17 14.27 -12.79
CA PHE A 9 -2.83 13.18 -11.90
C PHE A 9 -1.90 12.19 -12.60
N CYS A 10 -2.23 11.78 -13.81
CA CYS A 10 -1.43 10.83 -14.56
C CYS A 10 -0.03 11.35 -14.81
N GLU A 11 0.10 12.62 -15.14
CA GLU A 11 1.40 13.23 -15.39
C GLU A 11 2.26 13.22 -14.13
N HIS A 12 1.70 13.65 -13.01
CA HIS A 12 2.44 13.69 -11.75
C HIS A 12 2.78 12.29 -11.25
N ALA A 13 1.82 11.38 -11.32
CA ALA A 13 2.04 10.00 -10.89
C ALA A 13 3.10 9.31 -11.75
N SER A 14 3.04 9.51 -13.06
CA SER A 14 4.02 8.93 -13.97
C SER A 14 5.43 9.40 -13.66
N ARG A 15 5.57 10.70 -13.37
CA ARG A 15 6.87 11.27 -13.04
C ARG A 15 7.45 10.66 -11.78
N LEU A 16 6.61 10.48 -10.76
CA LEU A 16 7.05 9.89 -9.51
C LEU A 16 7.40 8.42 -9.70
N LEU A 17 6.56 7.66 -10.40
CA LEU A 17 6.76 6.23 -10.60
C LEU A 17 7.99 5.94 -11.44
N ARG A 18 8.29 6.76 -12.43
CA ARG A 18 9.47 6.54 -13.27
C ARG A 18 10.77 6.69 -12.51
N GLY A 19 10.77 7.46 -11.44
CA GLY A 19 11.94 7.60 -10.60
C GLY A 19 12.05 6.58 -9.49
N SER A 20 11.14 5.59 -9.45
CA SER A 20 11.02 4.69 -8.32
C SER A 20 11.33 3.26 -8.73
N ARG A 21 11.96 2.51 -7.84
CA ARG A 21 12.20 1.08 -8.04
C ARG A 21 11.51 0.22 -7.01
N ARG A 22 11.24 0.77 -5.84
CA ARG A 22 10.54 0.08 -4.75
C ARG A 22 9.21 0.77 -4.54
N ILE A 23 8.14 0.02 -4.73
CA ILE A 23 6.78 0.56 -4.63
C ILE A 23 6.07 -0.19 -3.51
N SER A 24 5.36 0.55 -2.67
CA SER A 24 4.49 -0.06 -1.67
C SER A 24 3.06 0.41 -1.86
N LEU A 25 2.14 -0.43 -1.43
CA LEU A 25 0.71 -0.20 -1.57
C LEU A 25 0.06 -0.40 -0.20
N LEU A 26 -0.69 0.59 0.23
CA LEU A 26 -1.41 0.53 1.49
C LEU A 26 -2.89 0.77 1.20
N ALA A 27 -3.73 -0.17 1.59
CA ALA A 27 -5.15 -0.09 1.29
C ALA A 27 -5.97 -0.23 2.57
N ASP A 28 -7.16 0.36 2.57
CA ASP A 28 -8.03 0.29 3.72
C ASP A 28 -9.48 0.15 3.26
N PHE A 29 -10.40 0.19 4.20
CA PHE A 29 -11.78 -0.24 3.98
C PHE A 29 -12.52 0.56 2.91
N LEU A 30 -12.15 1.80 2.64
CA LEU A 30 -12.82 2.56 1.57
C LEU A 30 -12.59 1.91 0.20
N ALA A 31 -11.41 1.32 -0.02
CA ALA A 31 -11.18 0.59 -1.26
C ALA A 31 -12.12 -0.60 -1.39
N GLN A 32 -12.37 -1.30 -0.29
CA GLN A 32 -13.30 -2.41 -0.28
C GLN A 32 -14.74 -1.92 -0.46
N ARG A 33 -15.08 -0.84 0.23
CA ARG A 33 -16.42 -0.28 0.17
C ARG A 33 -16.79 0.18 -1.24
N TYR A 34 -15.82 0.68 -1.99
CA TYR A 34 -16.04 1.14 -3.36
C TYR A 34 -15.78 0.06 -4.39
N GLY A 35 -15.66 -1.20 -3.96
CA GLY A 35 -15.67 -2.34 -4.86
C GLY A 35 -14.36 -2.63 -5.56
N LEU A 36 -13.23 -2.18 -5.02
CA LEU A 36 -11.94 -2.34 -5.68
C LEU A 36 -11.16 -3.56 -5.23
N GLN A 37 -11.74 -4.39 -4.35
CA GLN A 37 -11.00 -5.51 -3.76
C GLN A 37 -10.47 -6.46 -4.83
N LYS A 38 -11.32 -6.85 -5.77
CA LYS A 38 -10.91 -7.79 -6.82
C LYS A 38 -9.81 -7.20 -7.69
N THR A 39 -9.97 -5.95 -8.08
CA THR A 39 -8.98 -5.27 -8.92
C THR A 39 -7.63 -5.18 -8.22
N LEU A 40 -7.65 -4.84 -6.93
CA LEU A 40 -6.41 -4.73 -6.16
C LEU A 40 -5.73 -6.09 -6.01
N ARG A 41 -6.50 -7.14 -5.76
CA ARG A 41 -5.93 -8.48 -5.65
C ARG A 41 -5.30 -8.93 -6.95
N GLU A 42 -5.94 -8.64 -8.07
CA GLU A 42 -5.40 -8.99 -9.37
C GLU A 42 -4.13 -8.20 -9.66
N TRP A 43 -4.12 -6.94 -9.28
CA TRP A 43 -2.97 -6.09 -9.54
C TRP A 43 -1.73 -6.56 -8.77
N VAL A 44 -1.88 -6.83 -7.48
CA VAL A 44 -0.74 -7.26 -6.66
C VAL A 44 -0.27 -8.67 -7.05
N ALA A 45 -1.14 -9.48 -7.65
CA ALA A 45 -0.75 -10.79 -8.12
C ALA A 45 0.17 -10.72 -9.34
N LYS A 46 0.11 -9.64 -10.09
CA LYS A 46 0.89 -9.46 -11.32
C LYS A 46 2.02 -8.46 -11.18
N THR A 47 2.09 -7.74 -10.07
CA THR A 47 2.96 -6.58 -9.97
C THR A 47 3.80 -6.70 -8.71
N PRO A 48 5.13 -6.47 -8.79
CA PRO A 48 5.99 -6.66 -7.63
C PRO A 48 5.92 -5.45 -6.69
N VAL A 49 4.85 -5.39 -5.89
CA VAL A 49 4.67 -4.33 -4.91
C VAL A 49 4.51 -4.93 -3.53
N ALA A 50 5.19 -4.36 -2.55
CA ALA A 50 4.93 -4.69 -1.15
C ALA A 50 3.58 -4.08 -0.80
N HIS A 51 2.68 -4.87 -0.21
CA HIS A 51 1.35 -4.37 0.08
C HIS A 51 0.89 -4.78 1.46
N ALA A 52 0.10 -3.89 2.06
CA ALA A 52 -0.42 -4.06 3.40
C ALA A 52 -1.82 -3.46 3.48
N THR A 53 -2.55 -3.82 4.53
CA THR A 53 -3.81 -3.16 4.84
C THR A 53 -3.65 -2.37 6.13
N MET A 54 -4.49 -1.37 6.32
CA MET A 54 -4.69 -0.81 7.63
C MET A 54 -5.72 -1.66 8.38
N LEU A 55 -5.91 -1.34 9.65
CA LEU A 55 -6.71 -2.17 10.53
C LEU A 55 -8.12 -2.43 10.00
N MET A 56 -8.78 -1.41 9.46
CA MET A 56 -10.16 -1.53 8.98
C MET A 56 -10.26 -2.21 7.62
N GLY A 57 -9.14 -2.42 6.94
CA GLY A 57 -9.11 -3.10 5.65
C GLY A 57 -8.69 -4.55 5.73
N LYS A 58 -8.66 -5.11 6.91
CA LYS A 58 -8.22 -6.48 7.10
C LYS A 58 -9.10 -7.43 6.29
N GLY A 59 -8.45 -8.34 5.54
CA GLY A 59 -9.15 -9.23 4.64
C GLY A 59 -9.24 -8.72 3.21
N LEU A 60 -8.83 -7.48 2.97
CA LEU A 60 -8.86 -6.91 1.62
C LEU A 60 -7.93 -7.66 0.66
N PHE A 61 -6.77 -8.09 1.15
CA PHE A 61 -5.81 -8.85 0.35
C PHE A 61 -5.76 -10.31 0.82
N ASP A 62 -5.33 -11.17 -0.10
CA ASP A 62 -4.98 -12.54 0.22
C ASP A 62 -3.65 -12.51 0.98
N GLU A 63 -3.66 -12.97 2.22
CA GLU A 63 -2.46 -12.93 3.05
C GLU A 63 -1.39 -13.92 2.60
N GLN A 64 -1.76 -14.84 1.71
CA GLN A 64 -0.80 -15.76 1.11
C GLN A 64 -0.14 -15.20 -0.13
N GLN A 65 -0.62 -14.05 -0.62
CA GLN A 65 -0.10 -13.45 -1.84
C GLN A 65 1.33 -12.95 -1.61
N SER A 66 2.21 -13.27 -2.55
CA SER A 66 3.59 -12.77 -2.52
C SER A 66 3.57 -11.24 -2.50
N GLY A 67 4.35 -10.66 -1.61
CA GLY A 67 4.40 -9.22 -1.43
C GLY A 67 3.52 -8.69 -0.32
N PHE A 68 2.61 -9.53 0.23
CA PHE A 68 1.81 -9.10 1.38
C PHE A 68 2.69 -9.03 2.62
N VAL A 69 2.70 -7.87 3.27
CA VAL A 69 3.60 -7.65 4.41
C VAL A 69 2.87 -7.41 5.73
N GLY A 70 1.56 -7.55 5.74
CA GLY A 70 0.80 -7.53 7.00
C GLY A 70 -0.10 -6.32 7.14
N THR A 71 -0.33 -5.92 8.38
CA THR A 71 -1.17 -4.77 8.72
C THR A 71 -0.28 -3.62 9.12
N TYR A 72 -0.52 -2.47 8.51
CA TYR A 72 0.27 -1.27 8.80
C TYR A 72 -0.47 -0.42 9.84
N SER A 73 0.22 -0.08 10.91
CA SER A 73 -0.30 0.78 11.99
C SER A 73 0.77 1.79 12.41
N GLY A 74 1.53 2.30 11.45
CA GLY A 74 2.56 3.26 11.75
C GLY A 74 3.61 2.65 12.66
N ILE A 75 3.98 3.37 13.71
CA ILE A 75 5.05 2.93 14.61
C ILE A 75 4.70 1.64 15.36
N ALA A 76 3.40 1.31 15.46
CA ALA A 76 2.96 0.08 16.11
C ALA A 76 3.03 -1.13 15.19
N SER A 77 3.40 -0.95 13.94
CA SER A 77 3.50 -2.05 12.98
C SER A 77 4.68 -2.96 13.32
N ALA A 78 4.59 -4.21 12.86
CA ALA A 78 5.76 -5.07 12.87
C ALA A 78 6.89 -4.38 12.09
N PRO A 79 8.14 -4.51 12.55
CA PRO A 79 9.24 -3.77 11.90
C PRO A 79 9.36 -4.03 10.41
N GLN A 80 9.20 -5.25 9.94
CA GLN A 80 9.33 -5.57 8.52
C GLN A 80 8.17 -5.00 7.72
N THR A 81 6.96 -4.95 8.28
CA THR A 81 5.82 -4.32 7.63
C THR A 81 6.08 -2.82 7.49
N ARG A 82 6.53 -2.21 8.56
CA ARG A 82 6.79 -0.78 8.58
C ARG A 82 7.86 -0.40 7.58
N GLU A 83 8.96 -1.16 7.56
CA GLU A 83 10.05 -0.87 6.63
C GLU A 83 9.61 -1.02 5.18
N ALA A 84 8.88 -2.09 4.87
CA ALA A 84 8.45 -2.35 3.50
C ALA A 84 7.56 -1.24 2.97
N ILE A 85 6.72 -0.67 3.82
CA ILE A 85 5.78 0.38 3.40
C ILE A 85 6.47 1.75 3.40
N GLU A 86 7.14 2.10 4.50
CA GLU A 86 7.64 3.46 4.68
C GLU A 86 8.89 3.76 3.86
N ASN A 87 9.71 2.76 3.57
CA ASN A 87 10.98 2.96 2.90
C ASN A 87 10.91 2.76 1.39
N ALA A 88 9.71 2.56 0.85
CA ALA A 88 9.55 2.50 -0.60
C ALA A 88 9.84 3.86 -1.23
N ASP A 89 10.19 3.84 -2.52
CA ASP A 89 10.41 5.07 -3.27
C ASP A 89 9.11 5.78 -3.59
N THR A 90 8.04 5.01 -3.80
CA THR A 90 6.67 5.53 -3.96
C THR A 90 5.75 4.71 -3.08
N ILE A 91 4.90 5.38 -2.32
CA ILE A 91 3.90 4.77 -1.45
C ILE A 91 2.53 5.10 -2.01
N ILE A 92 1.76 4.07 -2.38
CA ILE A 92 0.42 4.26 -2.92
C ILE A 92 -0.58 3.93 -1.83
N CYS A 93 -1.41 4.90 -1.47
CA CYS A 93 -2.44 4.73 -0.43
C CYS A 93 -3.81 4.79 -1.09
N ILE A 94 -4.60 3.73 -0.95
CA ILE A 94 -5.92 3.64 -1.59
C ILE A 94 -6.98 3.45 -0.52
N GLY A 95 -7.89 4.41 -0.43
CA GLY A 95 -9.02 4.32 0.49
C GLY A 95 -8.64 4.33 1.95
N THR A 96 -7.46 4.86 2.26
CA THR A 96 -6.97 4.92 3.63
C THR A 96 -7.58 6.10 4.36
N ARG A 97 -7.74 5.93 5.67
CA ARG A 97 -8.16 7.03 6.54
C ARG A 97 -7.09 7.19 7.61
N PHE A 98 -6.41 8.30 7.55
CA PHE A 98 -5.38 8.61 8.53
C PHE A 98 -5.99 9.52 9.58
N THR A 99 -6.53 8.92 10.65
CA THR A 99 -7.05 9.66 11.78
C THR A 99 -6.17 9.38 12.99
N ASP A 100 -6.21 10.26 13.94
CA ASP A 100 -5.44 10.07 15.17
C ASP A 100 -5.84 8.79 15.89
N THR A 101 -7.10 8.40 15.80
CA THR A 101 -7.59 7.18 16.42
C THR A 101 -6.99 5.93 15.79
N ILE A 102 -6.87 5.93 14.46
CA ILE A 102 -6.41 4.74 13.73
C ILE A 102 -4.90 4.69 13.69
N THR A 103 -4.25 5.83 13.47
CA THR A 103 -2.81 5.87 13.22
C THR A 103 -2.03 6.53 14.34
N ALA A 104 -2.70 7.11 15.33
CA ALA A 104 -2.07 7.83 16.45
C ALA A 104 -1.05 8.87 15.93
N GLY A 105 -1.43 9.57 14.86
CA GLY A 105 -0.57 10.59 14.29
C GLY A 105 0.56 10.05 13.42
N PHE A 106 0.46 8.80 12.99
CA PHE A 106 1.55 8.14 12.26
C PHE A 106 1.67 8.56 10.82
N THR A 107 0.76 9.39 10.32
CA THR A 107 0.83 9.85 8.92
C THR A 107 2.15 10.57 8.63
N GLN A 108 2.77 11.16 9.65
CA GLN A 108 4.05 11.83 9.43
C GLN A 108 5.18 10.86 9.11
N HIS A 109 4.97 9.56 9.29
CA HIS A 109 5.99 8.57 8.94
C HIS A 109 5.93 8.18 7.46
N LEU A 110 4.88 8.59 6.76
CA LEU A 110 4.79 8.40 5.32
C LEU A 110 5.23 9.69 4.65
N ALA A 111 6.38 9.65 3.98
CA ALA A 111 6.93 10.84 3.34
C ALA A 111 5.96 11.36 2.28
N ARG A 112 5.46 12.57 2.48
CA ARG A 112 4.41 13.15 1.64
C ARG A 112 4.85 13.25 0.17
N GLU A 113 6.10 13.61 -0.05
CA GLU A 113 6.61 13.77 -1.42
C GLU A 113 6.71 12.44 -2.17
N LYS A 114 6.62 11.31 -1.47
CA LYS A 114 6.69 9.99 -2.09
C LYS A 114 5.32 9.31 -2.16
N THR A 115 4.26 9.99 -1.77
CA THR A 115 2.96 9.35 -1.58
C THR A 115 2.00 9.73 -2.70
N ILE A 116 1.32 8.71 -3.23
CA ILE A 116 0.16 8.87 -4.09
C ILE A 116 -1.04 8.42 -3.27
N GLU A 117 -1.97 9.32 -3.02
CA GLU A 117 -3.15 9.01 -2.23
C GLU A 117 -4.39 9.01 -3.10
N ILE A 118 -5.17 7.93 -3.05
CA ILE A 118 -6.39 7.78 -3.83
C ILE A 118 -7.57 7.70 -2.87
N GLN A 119 -8.43 8.71 -2.93
CA GLN A 119 -9.65 8.78 -2.15
C GLN A 119 -10.85 8.66 -3.08
N PRO A 120 -12.08 8.51 -2.57
CA PRO A 120 -13.23 8.21 -3.44
C PRO A 120 -13.44 9.18 -4.60
N PHE A 121 -13.17 10.47 -4.42
CA PHE A 121 -13.43 11.46 -5.47
C PHE A 121 -12.29 12.46 -5.61
N ALA A 122 -11.14 12.18 -5.04
CA ALA A 122 -9.97 13.07 -5.14
C ALA A 122 -8.71 12.24 -5.00
N VAL A 123 -7.65 12.69 -5.64
CA VAL A 123 -6.37 12.02 -5.57
C VAL A 123 -5.27 13.05 -5.32
N ARG A 124 -4.17 12.60 -4.76
CA ARG A 124 -3.03 13.46 -4.43
C ARG A 124 -1.73 12.79 -4.87
N VAL A 125 -0.86 13.57 -5.48
CA VAL A 125 0.51 13.13 -5.77
C VAL A 125 1.44 14.16 -5.13
N GLY A 126 2.23 13.74 -4.15
CA GLY A 126 3.03 14.69 -3.38
C GLY A 126 2.11 15.70 -2.72
N ASP A 127 2.32 16.97 -3.02
CA ASP A 127 1.49 18.04 -2.45
C ASP A 127 0.35 18.48 -3.37
N HIS A 128 0.19 17.85 -4.53
CA HIS A 128 -0.78 18.28 -5.53
C HIS A 128 -2.05 17.43 -5.46
N TRP A 129 -3.16 18.08 -5.19
CA TRP A 129 -4.49 17.46 -5.18
C TRP A 129 -5.17 17.61 -6.52
N PHE A 130 -5.88 16.57 -6.93
CA PHE A 130 -6.69 16.58 -8.15
C PHE A 130 -8.09 16.13 -7.75
N SER A 131 -9.06 17.03 -7.83
CA SER A 131 -10.44 16.75 -7.43
C SER A 131 -11.24 16.20 -8.60
N GLY A 132 -12.38 15.58 -8.30
CA GLY A 132 -13.26 15.07 -9.34
C GLY A 132 -12.72 13.83 -10.06
N VAL A 133 -11.80 13.11 -9.45
CA VAL A 133 -11.26 11.88 -10.00
C VAL A 133 -11.77 10.72 -9.15
N PRO A 134 -12.68 9.89 -9.69
CA PRO A 134 -13.19 8.75 -8.92
C PRO A 134 -12.09 7.73 -8.65
N MET A 135 -12.24 7.01 -7.54
CA MET A 135 -11.23 6.06 -7.08
C MET A 135 -10.94 4.98 -8.11
N ASP A 136 -11.98 4.44 -8.76
CA ASP A 136 -11.79 3.39 -9.76
C ASP A 136 -11.03 3.90 -10.98
N LYS A 137 -11.28 5.13 -11.39
CA LYS A 137 -10.58 5.73 -12.53
C LYS A 137 -9.12 5.97 -12.20
N ALA A 138 -8.84 6.44 -10.98
CA ALA A 138 -7.48 6.68 -10.55
C ALA A 138 -6.69 5.36 -10.47
N LEU A 139 -7.31 4.32 -9.93
CA LEU A 139 -6.63 3.03 -9.85
C LEU A 139 -6.36 2.47 -11.25
N ALA A 140 -7.34 2.55 -12.15
CA ALA A 140 -7.14 2.08 -13.52
C ALA A 140 -6.00 2.84 -14.20
N ALA A 141 -5.92 4.15 -13.98
CA ALA A 141 -4.83 4.95 -14.54
C ALA A 141 -3.49 4.53 -13.99
N LEU A 142 -3.41 4.30 -12.67
CA LEU A 142 -2.16 3.82 -12.07
C LEU A 142 -1.73 2.47 -12.63
N MET A 143 -2.67 1.57 -12.83
CA MET A 143 -2.36 0.26 -13.39
C MET A 143 -1.81 0.39 -14.81
N THR A 144 -2.41 1.28 -15.60
CA THR A 144 -1.93 1.52 -16.96
C THR A 144 -0.53 2.15 -16.96
N LEU A 145 -0.32 3.14 -16.09
CA LEU A 145 0.98 3.81 -16.00
C LEU A 145 2.08 2.88 -15.51
N SER A 146 1.75 1.99 -14.59
CA SER A 146 2.75 1.13 -13.96
C SER A 146 3.10 -0.08 -14.83
N ALA A 147 2.22 -0.50 -15.72
CA ALA A 147 2.45 -1.72 -16.49
C ALA A 147 3.79 -1.75 -17.22
N PRO A 148 4.20 -0.70 -17.97
CA PRO A 148 5.50 -0.74 -18.63
C PRO A 148 6.68 -0.54 -17.67
N LEU A 149 6.44 -0.07 -16.46
CA LEU A 149 7.50 0.21 -15.49
C LEU A 149 7.74 -0.94 -14.54
N ALA A 150 6.74 -1.80 -14.34
CA ALA A 150 6.77 -2.81 -13.28
C ALA A 150 7.89 -3.82 -13.47
N ALA A 151 8.34 -4.06 -14.70
CA ALA A 151 9.41 -5.00 -14.96
C ALA A 151 10.73 -4.56 -14.31
N GLU A 152 10.88 -3.26 -14.04
CA GLU A 152 12.11 -2.74 -13.45
C GLU A 152 11.99 -2.52 -11.95
N TRP A 153 10.84 -2.81 -11.37
CA TRP A 153 10.64 -2.64 -9.93
C TRP A 153 11.29 -3.78 -9.17
N ALA A 154 11.83 -3.44 -8.01
CA ALA A 154 12.43 -4.44 -7.12
C ALA A 154 11.34 -5.34 -6.55
N THR A 155 11.57 -6.65 -6.60
CA THR A 155 10.66 -7.61 -5.99
C THR A 155 10.71 -7.44 -4.48
N PRO A 156 9.55 -7.33 -3.80
CA PRO A 156 9.54 -7.18 -2.35
C PRO A 156 10.19 -8.39 -1.70
N GLN A 157 11.10 -8.14 -0.78
CA GLN A 157 11.64 -9.22 0.02
C GLN A 157 10.69 -9.43 1.18
N VAL A 158 9.81 -10.40 1.02
CA VAL A 158 8.98 -10.83 2.12
C VAL A 158 9.86 -11.70 2.98
N VAL A 159 10.32 -11.13 4.08
CA VAL A 159 10.83 -11.97 5.14
C VAL A 159 9.61 -12.71 5.62
N ALA A 160 9.54 -13.99 5.30
CA ALA A 160 8.50 -14.83 5.84
C ALA A 160 8.48 -14.58 7.35
N PRO A 161 7.30 -14.32 7.93
CA PRO A 161 7.23 -14.20 9.37
C PRO A 161 7.89 -15.45 9.92
N GLU A 162 8.94 -15.26 10.65
CA GLU A 162 9.56 -16.34 11.37
C GLU A 162 8.45 -17.02 12.07
N ALA A 163 8.14 -18.12 11.54
CA ALA A 163 7.12 -18.84 12.21
C ALA A 163 7.54 -18.88 13.64
N GLU A 164 7.50 -18.14 13.84
CA GLU A 164 7.94 -18.12 14.77
C GLU A 164 7.88 -19.09 15.39
N GLU A 165 8.36 -19.31 14.89
CA GLU A 165 8.61 -20.09 15.23
C GLU A 165 8.78 -20.35 15.98
N GLY A 166 8.63 -20.08 15.93
CA GLY A 166 8.94 -20.50 16.48
C GLY A 166 8.77 -20.42 17.13
N ALA A 167 8.62 -20.55 17.22
CA ALA A 167 8.84 -20.77 17.78
C ALA A 167 8.57 -20.88 18.32
N GLU A 168 8.34 -20.99 18.38
CA GLU A 168 8.54 -21.50 18.83
C GLU A 168 8.51 -21.69 19.19
N GLY A 169 8.28 -21.55 19.37
CA GLY A 169 8.57 -22.15 19.78
C GLY A 169 8.43 -22.00 20.16
N GLU A 170 8.35 -22.04 20.35
CA GLU A 170 8.57 -22.40 20.80
C GLU A 170 8.31 -22.10 21.18
N LEU A 171 7.96 -22.00 21.44
CA LEU A 171 7.94 -22.22 21.95
C LEU A 171 7.64 -21.88 22.23
N THR A 172 7.47 -21.65 22.18
CA THR A 172 7.51 -21.92 22.61
C THR A 172 7.22 -21.62 22.98
N GLN A 173 7.15 -21.44 23.07
CA GLN A 173 7.17 -21.70 23.56
C GLN A 173 7.25 -21.55 23.75
N LYS A 174 7.05 -21.31 23.60
CA LYS A 174 7.26 -21.63 23.94
C LYS A 174 7.09 -21.29 24.16
N ASN A 175 6.80 -21.21 24.17
CA ASN A 175 6.91 -21.50 24.47
C ASN A 175 6.47 -21.04 24.82
N PHE A 176 6.40 -20.70 24.59
CA PHE A 176 6.39 -21.00 24.99
C PHE A 176 6.40 -20.90 25.30
N TRP A 177 5.99 -20.67 25.33
CA TRP A 177 6.36 -21.16 25.70
C TRP A 177 6.77 -21.21 25.95
N ALA A 178 6.85 -20.63 25.11
CA ALA A 178 7.51 -21.20 25.21
C ALA A 178 7.64 -21.17 25.36
N THR A 179 7.47 -21.15 25.52
CA THR A 179 7.95 -21.60 25.54
C THR A 179 7.83 -21.57 25.73
#